data_164e089c4335e6710a11ec673efd4b01
#
_entry.id   164e089c4335e6710a11ec673efd4b01
#
_cell.length_a   1.000
_cell.length_b   1.000
_cell.length_c   1.000
_cell.angle_alpha   90.00
_cell.angle_beta   90.00
_cell.angle_gamma   90.00
#
_symmetry.space_group_name_H-M   'P 1'
#
loop_
_entity.id
_entity.type
_entity.pdbx_description
1 polymer ?
#
loop_
_entity_poly.entity_id
_entity_poly.type
_entity_poly.pdbx_seq_one_letter_code
_entity_poly.pdbx_strand_id
1 'polypeptide(L)'
;TKMTTGEALKHDSTVQYALSKNDDTLKLPEKYNGLGYQNLISMVFDLMRFRDDWMREGKAKLTQESDNFAIEPLHLVLIEEPEAHLHVQVQQVFIRKAYDVLTNHKSIKESGHFDTQLVISTHSSHIARETNFADLRYFKRLSEGAEGDIATSKVINLSEVFGKGDETDKFVTRYLQTTHCDLFFADAAIFVEGSAESMLLPHFIRNKYPELYQKYISILSINGRHSHRLSPLIEKLCLPTLVIADLD
;
A
#
# COMPACT_ATOMS: atom_id res chain seq x y z
N THR A 1 28.32 7.04 -22.72
CA THR A 1 27.18 7.91 -23.06
C THR A 1 26.05 7.49 -22.12
N LYS A 2 25.63 8.36 -21.21
CA LYS A 2 24.45 8.10 -20.35
C LYS A 2 23.21 8.31 -21.21
N MET A 3 22.51 7.25 -21.50
CA MET A 3 21.21 7.26 -22.18
C MET A 3 20.16 7.84 -21.25
N THR A 4 19.37 8.79 -21.72
CA THR A 4 18.22 9.30 -20.97
C THR A 4 17.07 8.28 -21.02
N THR A 5 16.19 8.28 -20.02
CA THR A 5 15.03 7.36 -19.96
C THR A 5 14.16 7.46 -21.23
N GLY A 6 14.04 8.67 -21.81
CA GLY A 6 13.30 8.90 -23.04
C GLY A 6 13.96 8.33 -24.30
N GLU A 7 15.28 8.18 -24.32
CA GLU A 7 16.03 7.55 -25.42
C GLU A 7 15.93 6.02 -25.32
N ALA A 8 15.95 5.46 -24.10
CA ALA A 8 15.80 4.02 -23.86
C ALA A 8 14.44 3.49 -24.34
N LEU A 9 13.37 4.30 -24.28
CA LEU A 9 12.02 3.92 -24.72
C LEU A 9 11.79 4.10 -26.23
N LYS A 10 12.70 4.71 -26.98
CA LYS A 10 12.54 4.99 -28.43
C LYS A 10 13.23 4.01 -29.35
N HIS A 11 14.14 3.21 -28.84
CA HIS A 11 14.90 2.24 -29.64
C HIS A 11 14.41 0.83 -29.33
N ASP A 12 14.69 -0.14 -30.21
CA ASP A 12 14.59 -1.58 -29.96
C ASP A 12 15.57 -2.05 -28.85
N SER A 13 15.72 -1.22 -27.81
CA SER A 13 16.56 -1.48 -26.67
C SER A 13 15.78 -2.34 -25.69
N THR A 14 16.29 -3.50 -25.42
CA THR A 14 15.76 -4.46 -24.44
C THR A 14 16.43 -4.19 -23.10
N VAL A 15 15.65 -4.06 -22.03
CA VAL A 15 16.19 -4.09 -20.67
C VAL A 15 16.76 -5.48 -20.43
N GLN A 16 18.02 -5.54 -20.00
CA GLN A 16 18.71 -6.78 -19.70
C GLN A 16 19.14 -6.79 -18.24
N TYR A 17 19.06 -7.93 -17.60
CA TYR A 17 19.53 -8.13 -16.24
C TYR A 17 20.68 -9.14 -16.20
N ALA A 18 21.70 -8.88 -15.38
CA ALA A 18 22.81 -9.78 -15.16
C ALA A 18 22.39 -10.94 -14.26
N LEU A 19 22.73 -12.17 -14.65
CA LEU A 19 22.45 -13.38 -13.85
C LEU A 19 23.34 -13.50 -12.61
N SER A 20 24.51 -12.85 -12.65
CA SER A 20 25.46 -12.86 -11.54
C SER A 20 25.98 -11.47 -11.25
N LYS A 21 26.19 -11.14 -9.96
CA LYS A 21 26.83 -9.87 -9.56
C LYS A 21 28.28 -9.75 -10.01
N ASN A 22 28.93 -10.87 -10.29
CA ASN A 22 30.38 -10.93 -10.60
C ASN A 22 30.68 -11.21 -12.09
N ASP A 23 29.63 -11.43 -12.90
CA ASP A 23 29.80 -11.74 -14.32
C ASP A 23 28.79 -10.95 -15.15
N ASP A 24 29.27 -9.91 -15.80
CA ASP A 24 28.47 -9.00 -16.63
C ASP A 24 28.29 -9.55 -18.07
N THR A 25 28.85 -10.74 -18.38
CA THR A 25 28.79 -11.33 -19.72
C THR A 25 27.48 -12.09 -19.95
N LEU A 26 26.85 -12.62 -18.90
CA LEU A 26 25.62 -13.37 -19.01
C LEU A 26 24.44 -12.46 -18.64
N LYS A 27 23.80 -11.88 -19.66
CA LYS A 27 22.62 -11.02 -19.53
C LYS A 27 21.44 -11.66 -20.23
N LEU A 28 20.28 -11.61 -19.58
CA LEU A 28 19.02 -12.05 -20.16
C LEU A 28 18.10 -10.86 -20.41
N PRO A 29 17.37 -10.83 -21.54
CA PRO A 29 16.31 -9.86 -21.77
C PRO A 29 15.18 -9.98 -20.75
N GLU A 30 14.49 -8.86 -20.47
CA GLU A 30 13.39 -8.78 -19.51
C GLU A 30 12.25 -9.79 -19.75
N LYS A 31 12.03 -10.18 -21.01
CA LYS A 31 11.01 -11.17 -21.40
C LYS A 31 11.18 -12.55 -20.76
N TYR A 32 12.35 -12.84 -20.23
CA TYR A 32 12.62 -14.09 -19.50
C TYR A 32 12.30 -13.96 -18.00
N ASN A 33 11.95 -12.77 -17.52
CA ASN A 33 11.39 -12.61 -16.17
C ASN A 33 9.91 -13.01 -16.14
N GLY A 34 9.45 -13.46 -14.99
CA GLY A 34 8.02 -13.66 -14.76
C GLY A 34 7.24 -12.34 -14.80
N LEU A 35 5.95 -12.43 -15.08
CA LEU A 35 5.04 -11.26 -15.23
C LEU A 35 5.15 -10.24 -14.07
N GLY A 36 5.32 -10.70 -12.84
CA GLY A 36 5.45 -9.80 -11.68
C GLY A 36 6.68 -8.88 -11.77
N TYR A 37 7.82 -9.40 -12.25
CA TYR A 37 9.01 -8.58 -12.45
C TYR A 37 8.89 -7.65 -13.65
N GLN A 38 8.25 -8.09 -14.73
CA GLN A 38 7.98 -7.23 -15.89
C GLN A 38 7.09 -6.05 -15.51
N ASN A 39 6.02 -6.31 -14.74
CA ASN A 39 5.15 -5.27 -14.21
C ASN A 39 5.88 -4.31 -13.27
N LEU A 40 6.74 -4.83 -12.38
CA LEU A 40 7.56 -3.98 -11.52
C LEU A 40 8.46 -3.04 -12.32
N ILE A 41 9.14 -3.58 -13.33
CA ILE A 41 10.02 -2.80 -14.20
C ILE A 41 9.21 -1.72 -14.92
N SER A 42 8.06 -2.08 -15.49
CA SER A 42 7.17 -1.12 -16.15
C SER A 42 6.72 0.00 -15.20
N MET A 43 6.23 -0.34 -14.00
CA MET A 43 5.83 0.66 -13.01
C MET A 43 6.98 1.59 -12.59
N VAL A 44 8.18 1.05 -12.40
CA VAL A 44 9.35 1.88 -12.05
C VAL A 44 9.69 2.84 -13.19
N PHE A 45 9.63 2.39 -14.46
CA PHE A 45 9.83 3.27 -15.60
C PHE A 45 8.74 4.33 -15.73
N ASP A 46 7.48 3.99 -15.46
CA ASP A 46 6.39 4.97 -15.45
C ASP A 46 6.59 6.04 -14.37
N LEU A 47 7.01 5.64 -13.16
CA LEU A 47 7.34 6.60 -12.10
C LEU A 47 8.50 7.53 -12.50
N MET A 48 9.55 6.97 -13.11
CA MET A 48 10.67 7.77 -13.61
C MET A 48 10.20 8.73 -14.70
N ARG A 49 9.36 8.27 -15.62
CA ARG A 49 8.80 9.10 -16.69
C ARG A 49 7.94 10.23 -16.11
N PHE A 50 7.03 9.97 -15.16
CA PHE A 50 6.19 10.99 -14.52
C PHE A 50 7.05 12.06 -13.84
N ARG A 51 8.10 11.67 -13.13
CA ARG A 51 9.07 12.61 -12.55
C ARG A 51 9.75 13.46 -13.61
N ASP A 52 10.29 12.81 -14.66
CA ASP A 52 11.06 13.49 -15.72
C ASP A 52 10.16 14.40 -16.56
N ASP A 53 8.90 14.01 -16.83
CA ASP A 53 7.90 14.84 -17.50
C ASP A 53 7.53 16.07 -16.64
N TRP A 54 7.32 15.89 -15.33
CA TRP A 54 7.07 16.99 -14.41
C TRP A 54 8.26 17.97 -14.34
N MET A 55 9.49 17.43 -14.22
CA MET A 55 10.72 18.23 -14.21
C MET A 55 11.10 18.76 -15.58
N ARG A 56 10.29 18.48 -16.62
CA ARG A 56 10.52 18.89 -18.01
C ARG A 56 11.87 18.48 -18.55
N GLU A 57 12.30 17.29 -18.21
CA GLU A 57 13.52 16.69 -18.73
C GLU A 57 13.24 15.86 -20.01
N GLY A 58 14.28 15.58 -20.77
CA GLY A 58 14.22 14.74 -21.98
C GLY A 58 13.36 15.37 -23.09
N LYS A 59 12.33 14.65 -23.56
CA LYS A 59 11.49 15.11 -24.70
C LYS A 59 10.58 16.28 -24.33
N ALA A 60 10.14 16.39 -23.07
CA ALA A 60 9.32 17.50 -22.60
C ALA A 60 10.06 18.84 -22.75
N LYS A 61 11.39 18.83 -22.67
CA LYS A 61 12.23 19.99 -22.91
C LYS A 61 12.28 20.42 -24.38
N LEU A 62 12.15 19.47 -25.31
CA LEU A 62 12.27 19.73 -26.76
C LEU A 62 10.98 20.27 -27.38
N THR A 63 9.84 20.12 -26.74
CA THR A 63 8.53 20.50 -27.29
C THR A 63 8.10 21.91 -26.90
N GLN A 64 8.85 22.65 -26.09
CA GLN A 64 8.48 23.99 -25.64
C GLN A 64 9.49 25.05 -26.10
N GLU A 65 9.08 25.85 -27.06
CA GLU A 65 9.85 26.98 -27.60
C GLU A 65 9.85 28.24 -26.69
N SER A 66 9.25 28.18 -25.49
CA SER A 66 9.18 29.35 -24.60
C SER A 66 9.88 29.09 -23.29
N ASP A 67 10.97 29.84 -23.05
CA ASP A 67 11.85 29.80 -21.87
C ASP A 67 11.21 30.19 -20.51
N ASN A 68 9.90 30.46 -20.47
CA ASN A 68 9.25 31.12 -19.31
C ASN A 68 8.20 30.28 -18.55
N PHE A 69 8.14 28.98 -18.73
CA PHE A 69 7.22 28.16 -17.95
C PHE A 69 7.90 27.67 -16.65
N ALA A 70 7.39 28.15 -15.52
CA ALA A 70 7.78 27.63 -14.22
C ALA A 70 7.32 26.16 -14.06
N ILE A 71 8.15 25.32 -13.41
CA ILE A 71 7.76 23.97 -13.00
C ILE A 71 6.78 24.12 -11.83
N GLU A 72 5.68 23.37 -11.91
CA GLU A 72 4.70 23.35 -10.82
C GLU A 72 5.33 22.85 -9.52
N PRO A 73 5.07 23.51 -8.37
CA PRO A 73 5.76 23.17 -7.12
C PRO A 73 5.32 21.83 -6.54
N LEU A 74 4.14 21.31 -6.89
CA LEU A 74 3.59 20.05 -6.39
C LEU A 74 3.51 19.02 -7.51
N HIS A 75 4.13 17.86 -7.28
CA HIS A 75 3.95 16.65 -8.08
C HIS A 75 3.03 15.69 -7.35
N LEU A 76 1.79 15.55 -7.82
CA LEU A 76 0.81 14.61 -7.28
C LEU A 76 0.79 13.35 -8.16
N VAL A 77 1.14 12.22 -7.58
CA VAL A 77 1.12 10.91 -8.25
C VAL A 77 0.10 10.01 -7.57
N LEU A 78 -0.82 9.47 -8.38
CA LEU A 78 -1.87 8.56 -7.95
C LEU A 78 -1.59 7.17 -8.55
N ILE A 79 -1.58 6.13 -7.72
CA ILE A 79 -1.39 4.74 -8.14
C ILE A 79 -2.55 3.92 -7.61
N GLU A 80 -3.24 3.22 -8.50
CA GLU A 80 -4.31 2.30 -8.12
C GLU A 80 -3.81 0.87 -8.12
N GLU A 81 -4.06 0.16 -7.02
CA GLU A 81 -3.86 -1.28 -6.86
C GLU A 81 -2.52 -1.80 -7.44
N PRO A 82 -1.37 -1.26 -7.01
CA PRO A 82 -0.07 -1.68 -7.54
C PRO A 82 0.24 -3.17 -7.28
N GLU A 83 -0.52 -3.80 -6.38
CA GLU A 83 -0.42 -5.24 -6.11
C GLU A 83 -0.90 -6.11 -7.26
N ALA A 84 -1.65 -5.57 -8.20
CA ALA A 84 -2.14 -6.34 -9.34
C ALA A 84 -0.97 -7.01 -10.08
N HIS A 85 -1.00 -8.35 -10.15
CA HIS A 85 0.04 -9.17 -10.77
C HIS A 85 1.43 -9.14 -10.10
N LEU A 86 1.58 -8.53 -8.93
CA LEU A 86 2.83 -8.53 -8.18
C LEU A 86 2.85 -9.60 -7.09
N HIS A 87 3.95 -10.35 -7.00
CA HIS A 87 4.20 -11.22 -5.86
C HIS A 87 4.39 -10.39 -4.58
N VAL A 88 3.97 -10.90 -3.43
CA VAL A 88 4.02 -10.19 -2.13
C VAL A 88 5.35 -9.53 -1.83
N GLN A 89 6.47 -10.23 -2.05
CA GLN A 89 7.80 -9.67 -1.83
C GLN A 89 8.09 -8.46 -2.73
N VAL A 90 7.58 -8.49 -3.95
CA VAL A 90 7.73 -7.40 -4.92
C VAL A 90 6.88 -6.20 -4.53
N GLN A 91 5.66 -6.42 -4.03
CA GLN A 91 4.80 -5.37 -3.47
C GLN A 91 5.52 -4.58 -2.37
N GLN A 92 6.13 -5.28 -1.43
CA GLN A 92 6.86 -4.67 -0.32
C GLN A 92 8.05 -3.81 -0.80
N VAL A 93 8.84 -4.34 -1.74
CA VAL A 93 9.97 -3.60 -2.32
C VAL A 93 9.49 -2.37 -3.07
N PHE A 94 8.41 -2.50 -3.86
CA PHE A 94 7.84 -1.39 -4.61
C PHE A 94 7.42 -0.25 -3.69
N ILE A 95 6.62 -0.52 -2.66
CA ILE A 95 6.14 0.50 -1.72
C ILE A 95 7.29 1.24 -1.03
N ARG A 96 8.32 0.52 -0.58
CA ARG A 96 9.50 1.12 0.06
C ARG A 96 10.29 2.02 -0.86
N LYS A 97 10.23 1.80 -2.18
CA LYS A 97 11.09 2.45 -3.17
C LYS A 97 10.37 3.41 -4.11
N ALA A 98 9.05 3.32 -4.24
CA ALA A 98 8.28 4.15 -5.17
C ALA A 98 8.51 5.65 -4.93
N TYR A 99 8.46 6.09 -3.66
CA TYR A 99 8.70 7.47 -3.31
C TYR A 99 10.15 7.91 -3.57
N ASP A 100 11.13 7.04 -3.27
CA ASP A 100 12.54 7.31 -3.56
C ASP A 100 12.77 7.52 -5.08
N VAL A 101 12.09 6.73 -5.93
CA VAL A 101 12.19 6.86 -7.39
C VAL A 101 11.66 8.21 -7.86
N LEU A 102 10.51 8.63 -7.33
CA LEU A 102 9.89 9.90 -7.68
C LEU A 102 10.73 11.11 -7.24
N THR A 103 11.35 11.03 -6.07
CA THR A 103 12.10 12.14 -5.49
C THR A 103 13.59 12.12 -5.80
N ASN A 104 14.08 11.06 -6.48
CA ASN A 104 15.51 10.93 -6.82
C ASN A 104 15.92 11.78 -8.02
N HIS A 105 15.80 13.09 -7.88
CA HIS A 105 16.21 14.08 -8.87
C HIS A 105 17.03 15.19 -8.19
N LYS A 106 18.05 15.70 -8.86
CA LYS A 106 18.97 16.68 -8.30
C LYS A 106 18.24 17.96 -7.89
N SER A 107 17.45 18.52 -8.79
CA SER A 107 16.71 19.75 -8.56
C SER A 107 15.64 19.63 -7.44
N ILE A 108 15.02 18.45 -7.29
CA ILE A 108 14.06 18.20 -6.18
C ILE A 108 14.79 18.22 -4.84
N LYS A 109 15.98 17.61 -4.79
CA LYS A 109 16.75 17.51 -3.54
C LYS A 109 17.39 18.83 -3.12
N GLU A 110 17.76 19.69 -4.07
CA GLU A 110 18.52 20.92 -3.81
C GLU A 110 17.63 22.17 -3.65
N SER A 111 16.44 22.21 -4.26
CA SER A 111 15.66 23.45 -4.33
C SER A 111 14.81 23.74 -3.10
N GLY A 112 14.36 22.72 -2.37
CA GLY A 112 13.42 22.88 -1.25
C GLY A 112 12.05 23.49 -1.62
N HIS A 113 11.81 23.76 -2.92
CA HIS A 113 10.57 24.36 -3.44
C HIS A 113 9.63 23.35 -4.10
N PHE A 114 10.13 22.15 -4.37
CA PHE A 114 9.38 21.08 -5.03
C PHE A 114 8.96 20.04 -4.00
N ASP A 115 7.69 19.69 -4.04
CA ASP A 115 7.13 18.63 -3.20
C ASP A 115 6.49 17.55 -4.06
N THR A 116 6.61 16.30 -3.59
CA THR A 116 6.00 15.14 -4.26
C THR A 116 5.06 14.46 -3.29
N GLN A 117 3.80 14.34 -3.67
CA GLN A 117 2.79 13.60 -2.94
C GLN A 117 2.43 12.32 -3.71
N LEU A 118 2.66 11.18 -3.08
CA LEU A 118 2.28 9.87 -3.60
C LEU A 118 1.05 9.36 -2.86
N VAL A 119 -0.02 9.07 -3.59
CA VAL A 119 -1.25 8.47 -3.06
C VAL A 119 -1.44 7.10 -3.72
N ILE A 120 -1.64 6.07 -2.91
CA ILE A 120 -1.78 4.69 -3.38
C ILE A 120 -3.08 4.12 -2.83
N SER A 121 -3.97 3.64 -3.71
CA SER A 121 -5.08 2.78 -3.31
C SER A 121 -4.65 1.32 -3.34
N THR A 122 -5.08 0.53 -2.36
CA THR A 122 -4.69 -0.87 -2.27
C THR A 122 -5.72 -1.70 -1.52
N HIS A 123 -5.83 -2.97 -1.91
CA HIS A 123 -6.54 -4.03 -1.16
C HIS A 123 -5.55 -5.04 -0.55
N SER A 124 -4.24 -4.76 -0.60
CA SER A 124 -3.21 -5.64 -0.06
C SER A 124 -2.84 -5.29 1.39
N SER A 125 -3.04 -6.24 2.30
CA SER A 125 -2.55 -6.14 3.68
C SER A 125 -1.03 -6.01 3.74
N HIS A 126 -0.31 -6.52 2.74
CA HIS A 126 1.15 -6.42 2.66
C HIS A 126 1.62 -5.01 2.34
N ILE A 127 0.90 -4.28 1.50
CA ILE A 127 1.16 -2.87 1.22
C ILE A 127 0.82 -2.01 2.44
N ALA A 128 -0.36 -2.22 3.04
CA ALA A 128 -0.78 -1.51 4.25
C ALA A 128 0.22 -1.69 5.41
N ARG A 129 0.82 -2.87 5.52
CA ARG A 129 1.82 -3.20 6.54
C ARG A 129 3.14 -2.42 6.39
N GLU A 130 3.54 -2.10 5.16
CA GLU A 130 4.77 -1.37 4.89
C GLU A 130 4.61 0.16 5.00
N THR A 131 3.38 0.64 5.14
CA THR A 131 3.06 2.06 5.23
C THR A 131 2.94 2.48 6.70
N ASN A 132 3.35 3.71 7.04
CA ASN A 132 3.12 4.23 8.38
C ASN A 132 1.62 4.31 8.66
N PHE A 133 1.22 3.91 9.85
CA PHE A 133 -0.18 3.93 10.27
C PHE A 133 -0.82 5.33 10.15
N ALA A 134 -0.07 6.36 10.46
CA ALA A 134 -0.52 7.75 10.34
C ALA A 134 -0.81 8.20 8.91
N ASP A 135 -0.21 7.55 7.91
CA ASP A 135 -0.39 7.88 6.50
C ASP A 135 -1.59 7.14 5.88
N LEU A 136 -2.17 6.17 6.61
CA LEU A 136 -3.30 5.39 6.14
C LEU A 136 -4.61 6.20 6.17
N ARG A 137 -5.38 6.06 5.10
CA ARG A 137 -6.75 6.57 4.96
C ARG A 137 -7.66 5.41 4.64
N TYR A 138 -8.58 5.10 5.56
CA TYR A 138 -9.49 3.98 5.38
C TYR A 138 -10.80 4.44 4.74
N PHE A 139 -11.16 3.79 3.63
CA PHE A 139 -12.39 4.07 2.91
C PHE A 139 -13.45 3.06 3.31
N LYS A 140 -14.39 3.49 4.14
CA LYS A 140 -15.52 2.67 4.58
C LYS A 140 -16.69 2.88 3.64
N ARG A 141 -17.14 1.79 2.99
CA ARG A 141 -18.41 1.79 2.27
C ARG A 141 -19.56 1.84 3.29
N LEU A 142 -20.46 2.78 3.12
CA LEU A 142 -21.69 2.87 3.89
C LEU A 142 -22.80 2.15 3.11
N SER A 143 -23.62 1.38 3.85
CA SER A 143 -24.82 0.74 3.27
C SER A 143 -25.81 1.80 2.81
N GLU A 144 -26.59 1.45 1.79
CA GLU A 144 -27.72 2.23 1.34
C GLU A 144 -28.70 2.41 2.52
N GLY A 145 -29.08 3.65 2.80
CA GLY A 145 -29.95 3.98 3.93
C GLY A 145 -31.41 3.60 3.67
N ALA A 146 -31.89 3.79 2.44
CA ALA A 146 -33.23 3.46 1.97
C ALA A 146 -33.16 2.87 0.55
N GLU A 147 -34.25 2.23 0.11
CA GLU A 147 -34.37 1.70 -1.25
C GLU A 147 -34.24 2.84 -2.28
N GLY A 148 -33.19 2.77 -3.11
CA GLY A 148 -32.86 3.79 -4.12
C GLY A 148 -31.78 4.80 -3.73
N ASP A 149 -31.21 4.72 -2.53
CA ASP A 149 -30.08 5.53 -2.14
C ASP A 149 -28.80 5.06 -2.84
N ILE A 150 -27.92 6.00 -3.16
CA ILE A 150 -26.60 5.69 -3.73
C ILE A 150 -25.64 5.32 -2.59
N ALA A 151 -24.98 4.17 -2.74
CA ALA A 151 -23.92 3.78 -1.80
C ALA A 151 -22.83 4.86 -1.76
N THR A 152 -22.49 5.31 -0.55
CA THR A 152 -21.47 6.33 -0.31
C THR A 152 -20.26 5.75 0.42
N SER A 153 -19.15 6.48 0.39
CA SER A 153 -17.95 6.10 1.13
C SER A 153 -17.59 7.19 2.14
N LYS A 154 -17.18 6.77 3.33
CA LYS A 154 -16.63 7.65 4.36
C LYS A 154 -15.12 7.43 4.44
N VAL A 155 -14.34 8.52 4.39
CA VAL A 155 -12.90 8.47 4.61
C VAL A 155 -12.61 8.64 6.09
N ILE A 156 -11.85 7.72 6.66
CA ILE A 156 -11.42 7.72 8.05
C ILE A 156 -9.91 7.91 8.09
N ASN A 157 -9.48 8.99 8.74
CA ASN A 157 -8.08 9.28 8.96
C ASN A 157 -7.57 8.46 10.17
N LEU A 158 -6.70 7.50 9.93
CA LEU A 158 -6.21 6.63 11.01
C LEU A 158 -5.24 7.33 11.95
N SER A 159 -4.60 8.42 11.53
CA SER A 159 -3.76 9.24 12.44
C SER A 159 -4.53 9.89 13.59
N GLU A 160 -5.87 9.97 13.49
CA GLU A 160 -6.74 10.61 14.49
C GLU A 160 -7.40 9.60 15.44
N VAL A 161 -7.09 8.31 15.29
CA VAL A 161 -7.71 7.24 16.10
C VAL A 161 -7.14 7.24 17.52
N PHE A 162 -5.86 7.46 17.64
CA PHE A 162 -5.14 7.47 18.91
C PHE A 162 -4.54 8.85 19.18
N GLY A 163 -4.42 9.21 20.46
CA GLY A 163 -3.72 10.43 20.85
C GLY A 163 -2.24 10.40 20.48
N LYS A 164 -1.66 11.53 20.08
CA LYS A 164 -0.24 11.61 19.70
C LYS A 164 0.66 11.18 20.86
N GLY A 165 1.45 10.14 20.63
CA GLY A 165 2.48 9.69 21.58
C GLY A 165 1.99 8.77 22.69
N ASP A 166 0.74 8.33 22.67
CA ASP A 166 0.21 7.37 23.62
C ASP A 166 0.90 5.99 23.44
N GLU A 167 1.11 5.29 24.56
CA GLU A 167 1.62 3.92 24.53
C GLU A 167 0.67 2.96 23.81
N THR A 168 -0.64 3.26 23.85
CA THR A 168 -1.68 2.54 23.12
C THR A 168 -1.48 2.65 21.62
N ASP A 169 -1.19 3.85 21.11
CA ASP A 169 -0.88 4.07 19.68
C ASP A 169 0.31 3.22 19.24
N LYS A 170 1.41 3.25 19.98
CA LYS A 170 2.60 2.46 19.67
C LYS A 170 2.33 0.96 19.70
N PHE A 171 1.52 0.51 20.68
CA PHE A 171 1.16 -0.91 20.79
C PHE A 171 0.30 -1.34 19.60
N VAL A 172 -0.78 -0.61 19.32
CA VAL A 172 -1.74 -0.97 18.26
C VAL A 172 -1.08 -0.90 16.89
N THR A 173 -0.30 0.15 16.63
CA THR A 173 0.45 0.29 15.38
C THR A 173 1.39 -0.90 15.17
N ARG A 174 2.18 -1.25 16.17
CA ARG A 174 3.10 -2.39 16.09
C ARG A 174 2.36 -3.71 15.94
N TYR A 175 1.27 -3.91 16.68
CA TYR A 175 0.46 -5.12 16.65
C TYR A 175 -0.18 -5.33 15.27
N LEU A 176 -0.81 -4.30 14.71
CA LEU A 176 -1.42 -4.36 13.40
C LEU A 176 -0.38 -4.55 12.29
N GLN A 177 0.67 -3.75 12.29
CA GLN A 177 1.72 -3.84 11.28
C GLN A 177 2.46 -5.18 11.28
N THR A 178 2.56 -5.84 12.44
CA THR A 178 3.29 -7.11 12.51
C THR A 178 2.49 -8.28 11.96
N THR A 179 1.19 -8.38 12.28
CA THR A 179 0.43 -9.62 12.06
C THR A 179 -1.00 -9.43 11.54
N HIS A 180 -1.63 -8.26 11.69
CA HIS A 180 -3.08 -8.13 11.57
C HIS A 180 -3.57 -6.98 10.68
N CYS A 181 -2.81 -6.59 9.66
CA CYS A 181 -3.27 -5.61 8.67
C CYS A 181 -4.49 -6.08 7.86
N ASP A 182 -4.79 -7.38 7.87
CA ASP A 182 -5.98 -7.97 7.30
C ASP A 182 -7.28 -7.44 7.92
N LEU A 183 -7.22 -6.94 9.17
CA LEU A 183 -8.34 -6.31 9.84
C LEU A 183 -8.96 -5.15 9.04
N PHE A 184 -8.15 -4.41 8.28
CA PHE A 184 -8.63 -3.30 7.45
C PHE A 184 -9.52 -3.75 6.28
N PHE A 185 -9.46 -5.02 5.91
CA PHE A 185 -10.17 -5.57 4.76
C PHE A 185 -11.29 -6.54 5.19
N ALA A 186 -11.43 -6.77 6.50
CA ALA A 186 -12.38 -7.72 7.04
C ALA A 186 -13.83 -7.17 7.06
N ASP A 187 -14.81 -8.05 6.89
CA ASP A 187 -16.23 -7.77 7.09
C ASP A 187 -16.58 -7.70 8.57
N ALA A 188 -15.86 -8.47 9.41
CA ALA A 188 -16.03 -8.53 10.87
C ALA A 188 -14.73 -8.96 11.55
N ALA A 189 -14.60 -8.71 12.84
CA ALA A 189 -13.50 -9.18 13.66
C ALA A 189 -13.97 -10.06 14.82
N ILE A 190 -13.18 -11.06 15.17
CA ILE A 190 -13.34 -11.84 16.38
C ILE A 190 -12.06 -11.74 17.20
N PHE A 191 -12.14 -11.19 18.39
CA PHE A 191 -11.04 -11.15 19.31
C PHE A 191 -11.14 -12.34 20.27
N VAL A 192 -10.05 -13.08 20.37
CA VAL A 192 -9.96 -14.26 21.23
C VAL A 192 -8.82 -14.09 22.21
N GLU A 193 -8.91 -14.77 23.33
CA GLU A 193 -7.88 -14.70 24.36
C GLU A 193 -6.64 -15.49 23.99
N GLY A 194 -6.81 -16.69 23.48
CA GLY A 194 -5.71 -17.61 23.28
C GLY A 194 -5.64 -18.25 21.88
N SER A 195 -4.63 -19.08 21.74
CA SER A 195 -4.39 -19.82 20.50
C SER A 195 -5.41 -20.93 20.26
N ALA A 196 -6.02 -21.48 21.32
CA ALA A 196 -6.99 -22.55 21.20
C ALA A 196 -8.24 -22.08 20.48
N GLU A 197 -8.80 -20.93 20.89
CA GLU A 197 -9.98 -20.32 20.26
C GLU A 197 -9.65 -19.92 18.82
N SER A 198 -8.46 -19.34 18.59
CA SER A 198 -8.01 -18.94 17.26
C SER A 198 -7.92 -20.12 16.28
N MET A 199 -7.58 -21.32 16.77
CA MET A 199 -7.53 -22.53 15.95
C MET A 199 -8.90 -23.18 15.76
N LEU A 200 -9.75 -23.16 16.78
CA LEU A 200 -11.03 -23.87 16.76
C LEU A 200 -12.14 -23.10 16.03
N LEU A 201 -12.15 -21.77 16.15
CA LEU A 201 -13.22 -20.94 15.58
C LEU A 201 -13.34 -21.07 14.06
N PRO A 202 -12.27 -21.06 13.26
CA PRO A 202 -12.37 -21.27 11.80
C PRO A 202 -13.01 -22.61 11.46
N HIS A 203 -12.69 -23.64 12.24
CA HIS A 203 -13.29 -24.98 12.08
C HIS A 203 -14.79 -24.98 12.37
N PHE A 204 -15.22 -24.34 13.45
CA PHE A 204 -16.65 -24.23 13.79
C PHE A 204 -17.41 -23.40 12.78
N ILE A 205 -16.87 -22.25 12.37
CA ILE A 205 -17.48 -21.38 11.36
C ILE A 205 -17.71 -22.17 10.08
N ARG A 206 -16.66 -22.86 9.59
CA ARG A 206 -16.74 -23.64 8.36
C ARG A 206 -17.80 -24.73 8.42
N ASN A 207 -17.90 -25.46 9.54
CA ASN A 207 -18.74 -26.65 9.62
C ASN A 207 -20.18 -26.37 10.05
N LYS A 208 -20.42 -25.32 10.81
CA LYS A 208 -21.72 -25.04 11.41
C LYS A 208 -22.40 -23.76 10.94
N TYR A 209 -21.62 -22.83 10.36
CA TYR A 209 -22.12 -21.51 9.99
C TYR A 209 -21.69 -21.12 8.57
N PRO A 210 -22.26 -21.78 7.53
CA PRO A 210 -21.82 -21.58 6.15
C PRO A 210 -22.01 -20.13 5.66
N GLU A 211 -22.98 -19.40 6.19
CA GLU A 211 -23.18 -17.98 5.86
C GLU A 211 -22.03 -17.10 6.38
N LEU A 212 -21.53 -17.37 7.60
CA LEU A 212 -20.36 -16.70 8.13
C LEU A 212 -19.07 -17.09 7.42
N TYR A 213 -19.00 -18.34 6.94
CA TYR A 213 -17.84 -18.82 6.19
C TYR A 213 -17.64 -18.09 4.87
N GLN A 214 -18.70 -17.49 4.30
CA GLN A 214 -18.63 -16.68 3.09
C GLN A 214 -18.16 -15.24 3.35
N LYS A 215 -18.02 -14.84 4.63
CA LYS A 215 -17.56 -13.51 5.02
C LYS A 215 -16.08 -13.54 5.36
N TYR A 216 -15.39 -12.45 5.09
CA TYR A 216 -14.01 -12.29 5.51
C TYR A 216 -13.95 -11.86 6.97
N ILE A 217 -13.75 -12.81 7.86
CA ILE A 217 -13.67 -12.59 9.31
C ILE A 217 -12.23 -12.66 9.76
N SER A 218 -11.72 -11.57 10.32
CA SER A 218 -10.38 -11.53 10.92
C SER A 218 -10.45 -12.01 12.37
N ILE A 219 -9.68 -13.04 12.71
CA ILE A 219 -9.62 -13.60 14.07
C ILE A 219 -8.28 -13.22 14.69
N LEU A 220 -8.33 -12.44 15.77
CA LEU A 220 -7.16 -11.87 16.43
C LEU A 220 -7.00 -12.40 17.84
N SER A 221 -5.84 -12.97 18.15
CA SER A 221 -5.47 -13.39 19.51
C SER A 221 -4.82 -12.21 20.24
N ILE A 222 -5.51 -11.65 21.25
CA ILE A 222 -5.11 -10.43 21.95
C ILE A 222 -4.68 -10.65 23.41
N ASN A 223 -4.43 -11.89 23.80
CA ASN A 223 -4.04 -12.21 25.20
C ASN A 223 -4.91 -11.45 26.22
N GLY A 224 -6.21 -11.68 26.21
CA GLY A 224 -7.26 -11.24 27.16
C GLY A 224 -7.28 -9.76 27.59
N ARG A 225 -6.17 -9.25 28.04
CA ARG A 225 -6.09 -7.92 28.69
C ARG A 225 -5.96 -6.73 27.74
N HIS A 226 -5.79 -6.93 26.44
CA HIS A 226 -5.50 -5.85 25.50
C HIS A 226 -6.62 -5.51 24.51
N SER A 227 -7.77 -6.18 24.60
CA SER A 227 -8.92 -5.92 23.71
C SER A 227 -9.40 -4.47 23.81
N HIS A 228 -9.41 -3.88 25.01
CA HIS A 228 -9.80 -2.49 25.23
C HIS A 228 -8.89 -1.48 24.49
N ARG A 229 -7.63 -1.82 24.20
CA ARG A 229 -6.73 -0.94 23.46
C ARG A 229 -7.08 -0.83 21.98
N LEU A 230 -7.74 -1.84 21.42
CA LEU A 230 -8.20 -1.85 20.03
C LEU A 230 -9.59 -1.22 19.86
N SER A 231 -10.35 -1.04 20.94
CA SER A 231 -11.71 -0.49 20.88
C SER A 231 -11.79 0.84 20.12
N PRO A 232 -10.93 1.84 20.32
CA PRO A 232 -11.00 3.10 19.59
C PRO A 232 -10.87 2.91 18.08
N LEU A 233 -10.02 1.99 17.65
CA LEU A 233 -9.85 1.67 16.23
C LEU A 233 -11.11 0.98 15.67
N ILE A 234 -11.59 -0.03 16.34
CA ILE A 234 -12.78 -0.79 15.95
C ILE A 234 -14.01 0.11 15.81
N GLU A 235 -14.23 0.98 16.78
CA GLU A 235 -15.32 1.96 16.75
C GLU A 235 -15.18 2.91 15.55
N LYS A 236 -13.95 3.42 15.28
CA LYS A 236 -13.69 4.27 14.11
C LYS A 236 -13.91 3.54 12.79
N LEU A 237 -13.49 2.29 12.69
CA LEU A 237 -13.70 1.46 11.51
C LEU A 237 -15.16 1.02 11.36
N CYS A 238 -15.99 1.20 12.38
CA CYS A 238 -17.37 0.69 12.43
C CYS A 238 -17.43 -0.80 12.04
N LEU A 239 -16.51 -1.60 12.58
CA LEU A 239 -16.37 -3.01 12.26
C LEU A 239 -17.14 -3.86 13.26
N PRO A 240 -18.11 -4.70 12.83
CA PRO A 240 -18.77 -5.65 13.72
C PRO A 240 -17.73 -6.54 14.41
N THR A 241 -17.73 -6.55 15.74
CA THR A 241 -16.70 -7.23 16.50
C THR A 241 -17.27 -8.07 17.63
N LEU A 242 -16.82 -9.31 17.73
CA LEU A 242 -17.09 -10.23 18.84
C LEU A 242 -15.82 -10.38 19.67
N VAL A 243 -15.94 -10.25 20.98
CA VAL A 243 -14.85 -10.53 21.92
C VAL A 243 -15.18 -11.80 22.70
N ILE A 244 -14.28 -12.76 22.68
CA ILE A 244 -14.36 -14.02 23.44
C ILE A 244 -13.18 -14.00 24.41
N ALA A 245 -13.51 -13.91 25.70
CA ALA A 245 -12.53 -13.89 26.78
C ALA A 245 -12.99 -14.82 27.89
N ASP A 246 -12.05 -15.35 28.67
CA ASP A 246 -12.33 -16.13 29.86
C ASP A 246 -12.89 -15.23 30.97
N LEU A 247 -13.75 -15.79 31.80
CA LEU A 247 -14.28 -15.13 32.99
C LEU A 247 -13.34 -15.50 34.15
N ASP A 248 -12.30 -14.68 34.38
CA ASP A 248 -11.45 -14.77 35.57
C ASP A 248 -12.05 -14.12 36.80
#